data_c251488b18b2bd864a5746a3a669870c
#
_entry.id   c251488b18b2bd864a5746a3a669870c
#
_cell.length_a   1.000
_cell.length_b   1.000
_cell.length_c   1.000
_cell.angle_alpha   90.00
_cell.angle_beta   90.00
_cell.angle_gamma   90.00
#
_symmetry.space_group_name_H-M   'P 1'
#
loop_
_entity.id
_entity.type
_entity.pdbx_description
1 polymer ?
#
loop_
_entity_poly.entity_id
_entity_poly.type
_entity_poly.pdbx_seq_one_letter_code
_entity_poly.pdbx_strand_id
1 'polypeptide(L)'
;MNINDFYQKLDGYFAQHDTGAIEKFMIDSLTTARTENDTAAIVAVSNELAGFYRASGNIDEAIKLSQKVLQLLKNMGEETSENFAVALQNGANIVMVAGEHETALQMFRTAESILAYRGFGSDYRMAALCNNISALYREMENYEEAEKAALRSLEIIVSMPQYKLEMATSLVNLGEVQTRLGKYEEAKATLEAATAIYELETGGRDPHYAAATAALGNLYYYWQKPAEAAPYFRKAMELIERDYGRNAFYEMMERNLKTVEGML
;
A
#
# COMPACT_ATOMS: atom_id res chain seq x y z
N MET A 1 2.46 3.73 -27.52
CA MET A 1 1.21 3.24 -26.84
C MET A 1 0.57 4.38 -26.05
N ASN A 2 -0.79 4.52 -26.04
CA ASN A 2 -1.44 5.51 -25.17
C ASN A 2 -1.54 4.97 -23.73
N ILE A 3 -0.84 5.60 -22.81
CA ILE A 3 -0.78 5.17 -21.39
C ILE A 3 -2.13 5.32 -20.70
N ASN A 4 -2.91 6.36 -20.99
CA ASN A 4 -4.23 6.57 -20.38
C ASN A 4 -5.20 5.46 -20.82
N ASP A 5 -5.16 5.06 -22.09
CA ASP A 5 -5.98 3.95 -22.60
C ASP A 5 -5.57 2.62 -21.97
N PHE A 6 -4.27 2.44 -21.69
CA PHE A 6 -3.78 1.28 -20.95
C PHE A 6 -4.37 1.21 -19.55
N TYR A 7 -4.30 2.28 -18.75
CA TYR A 7 -4.83 2.30 -17.40
C TYR A 7 -6.35 2.11 -17.38
N GLN A 8 -7.08 2.78 -18.27
CA GLN A 8 -8.54 2.62 -18.37
C GLN A 8 -8.96 1.17 -18.69
N LYS A 9 -8.22 0.48 -19.56
CA LYS A 9 -8.48 -0.93 -19.86
C LYS A 9 -8.09 -1.83 -18.69
N LEU A 10 -6.97 -1.55 -18.04
CA LEU A 10 -6.48 -2.30 -16.88
C LEU A 10 -7.52 -2.26 -15.74
N ASP A 11 -8.08 -1.09 -15.44
CA ASP A 11 -9.18 -0.93 -14.47
C ASP A 11 -10.39 -1.82 -14.83
N GLY A 12 -10.74 -1.87 -16.12
CA GLY A 12 -11.80 -2.75 -16.61
C GLY A 12 -11.53 -4.24 -16.39
N TYR A 13 -10.27 -4.67 -16.52
CA TYR A 13 -9.87 -6.05 -16.24
C TYR A 13 -9.87 -6.33 -14.73
N PHE A 14 -9.41 -5.41 -13.90
CA PHE A 14 -9.48 -5.56 -12.43
C PHE A 14 -10.92 -5.69 -11.94
N ALA A 15 -11.85 -4.93 -12.52
CA ALA A 15 -13.28 -5.03 -12.18
C ALA A 15 -13.92 -6.39 -12.51
N GLN A 16 -13.32 -7.19 -13.39
CA GLN A 16 -13.78 -8.53 -13.74
C GLN A 16 -13.21 -9.64 -12.83
N HIS A 17 -12.22 -9.31 -11.98
CA HIS A 17 -11.52 -10.24 -11.07
C HIS A 17 -10.89 -11.48 -11.76
N ASP A 18 -10.62 -11.41 -13.06
CA ASP A 18 -9.93 -12.46 -13.82
C ASP A 18 -8.43 -12.21 -13.83
N THR A 19 -7.73 -12.81 -12.88
CA THR A 19 -6.27 -12.64 -12.72
C THR A 19 -5.48 -13.09 -13.94
N GLY A 20 -5.94 -14.12 -14.66
CA GLY A 20 -5.28 -14.60 -15.89
C GLY A 20 -5.43 -13.61 -17.05
N ALA A 21 -6.62 -13.00 -17.19
CA ALA A 21 -6.85 -11.96 -18.19
C ALA A 21 -6.06 -10.68 -17.88
N ILE A 22 -5.96 -10.29 -16.61
CA ILE A 22 -5.16 -9.14 -16.15
C ILE A 22 -3.68 -9.35 -16.52
N GLU A 23 -3.10 -10.48 -16.12
CA GLU A 23 -1.69 -10.79 -16.42
C GLU A 23 -1.41 -10.79 -17.92
N LYS A 24 -2.24 -11.50 -18.69
CA LYS A 24 -2.10 -11.57 -20.15
C LYS A 24 -2.17 -10.18 -20.77
N PHE A 25 -3.14 -9.35 -20.40
CA PHE A 25 -3.27 -7.98 -20.92
C PHE A 25 -2.01 -7.15 -20.66
N MET A 26 -1.44 -7.22 -19.45
CA MET A 26 -0.22 -6.49 -19.12
C MET A 26 1.00 -7.01 -19.91
N ILE A 27 1.15 -8.32 -20.07
CA ILE A 27 2.25 -8.92 -20.88
C ILE A 27 2.14 -8.51 -22.34
N ASP A 28 0.94 -8.57 -22.92
CA ASP A 28 0.70 -8.17 -24.33
C ASP A 28 0.98 -6.66 -24.50
N SER A 29 0.57 -5.82 -23.54
CA SER A 29 0.85 -4.39 -23.53
C SER A 29 2.34 -4.09 -23.44
N LEU A 30 3.08 -4.80 -22.57
CA LEU A 30 4.53 -4.68 -22.45
C LEU A 30 5.24 -5.09 -23.75
N THR A 31 4.76 -6.13 -24.40
CA THR A 31 5.28 -6.59 -25.71
C THR A 31 5.07 -5.54 -26.79
N THR A 32 3.89 -4.92 -26.82
CA THR A 32 3.58 -3.82 -27.72
C THR A 32 4.49 -2.62 -27.49
N ALA A 33 4.63 -2.19 -26.23
CA ALA A 33 5.49 -1.07 -25.88
C ALA A 33 6.96 -1.30 -26.28
N ARG A 34 7.44 -2.54 -26.15
CA ARG A 34 8.80 -2.92 -26.59
C ARG A 34 8.96 -2.89 -28.10
N THR A 35 7.97 -3.37 -28.84
CA THR A 35 8.00 -3.35 -30.34
C THR A 35 7.99 -1.93 -30.89
N GLU A 36 7.27 -1.03 -30.20
CA GLU A 36 7.20 0.39 -30.55
C GLU A 36 8.39 1.21 -30.02
N ASN A 37 9.30 0.60 -29.24
CA ASN A 37 10.39 1.27 -28.54
C ASN A 37 9.90 2.44 -27.66
N ASP A 38 8.69 2.34 -27.11
CA ASP A 38 8.08 3.33 -26.23
C ASP A 38 8.55 3.12 -24.80
N THR A 39 9.64 3.79 -24.43
CA THR A 39 10.30 3.62 -23.13
C THR A 39 9.40 4.03 -21.98
N ALA A 40 8.60 5.10 -22.13
CA ALA A 40 7.67 5.54 -21.08
C ALA A 40 6.60 4.47 -20.81
N ALA A 41 6.05 3.88 -21.87
CA ALA A 41 5.11 2.78 -21.76
C ALA A 41 5.76 1.52 -21.16
N ILE A 42 7.00 1.19 -21.55
CA ILE A 42 7.73 0.06 -20.96
C ILE A 42 7.87 0.23 -19.45
N VAL A 43 8.26 1.42 -18.96
CA VAL A 43 8.39 1.73 -17.53
C VAL A 43 7.05 1.60 -16.83
N ALA A 44 6.00 2.26 -17.35
CA ALA A 44 4.67 2.26 -16.73
C ALA A 44 4.10 0.84 -16.63
N VAL A 45 4.02 0.11 -17.75
CA VAL A 45 3.46 -1.25 -17.76
C VAL A 45 4.30 -2.23 -16.94
N SER A 46 5.64 -2.07 -16.93
CA SER A 46 6.49 -2.93 -16.10
C SER A 46 6.30 -2.69 -14.61
N ASN A 47 6.06 -1.46 -14.18
CA ASN A 47 5.75 -1.14 -12.78
C ASN A 47 4.41 -1.76 -12.34
N GLU A 48 3.36 -1.65 -13.17
CA GLU A 48 2.06 -2.28 -12.89
C GLU A 48 2.17 -3.81 -12.83
N LEU A 49 2.85 -4.42 -13.80
CA LEU A 49 3.05 -5.86 -13.81
C LEU A 49 3.89 -6.35 -12.63
N ALA A 50 4.91 -5.59 -12.22
CA ALA A 50 5.69 -5.91 -11.03
C ALA A 50 4.83 -5.82 -9.75
N GLY A 51 3.97 -4.82 -9.65
CA GLY A 51 2.98 -4.68 -8.56
C GLY A 51 1.99 -5.86 -8.53
N PHE A 52 1.50 -6.26 -9.68
CA PHE A 52 0.62 -7.43 -9.83
C PHE A 52 1.32 -8.73 -9.40
N TYR A 53 2.56 -8.95 -9.84
CA TYR A 53 3.33 -10.12 -9.42
C TYR A 53 3.61 -10.12 -7.91
N ARG A 54 3.91 -8.97 -7.32
CA ARG A 54 4.04 -8.84 -5.87
C ARG A 54 2.73 -9.23 -5.15
N ALA A 55 1.59 -8.73 -5.62
CA ALA A 55 0.27 -9.02 -5.03
C ALA A 55 -0.17 -10.48 -5.20
N SER A 56 0.24 -11.13 -6.30
CA SER A 56 -0.04 -12.56 -6.56
C SER A 56 0.98 -13.52 -5.95
N GLY A 57 1.99 -13.01 -5.20
CA GLY A 57 3.01 -13.83 -4.56
C GLY A 57 4.15 -14.29 -5.48
N ASN A 58 4.18 -13.82 -6.74
CA ASN A 58 5.25 -14.14 -7.69
C ASN A 58 6.42 -13.18 -7.52
N ILE A 59 7.05 -13.22 -6.34
CA ILE A 59 8.02 -12.21 -5.89
C ILE A 59 9.28 -12.19 -6.75
N ASP A 60 9.78 -13.34 -7.19
CA ASP A 60 11.00 -13.42 -8.02
C ASP A 60 10.82 -12.67 -9.35
N GLU A 61 9.68 -12.82 -10.01
CA GLU A 61 9.40 -12.11 -11.27
C GLU A 61 9.17 -10.61 -11.03
N ALA A 62 8.53 -10.25 -9.90
CA ALA A 62 8.39 -8.86 -9.50
C ALA A 62 9.76 -8.19 -9.31
N ILE A 63 10.71 -8.83 -8.59
CA ILE A 63 12.07 -8.33 -8.40
C ILE A 63 12.79 -8.16 -9.74
N LYS A 64 12.79 -9.18 -10.59
CA LYS A 64 13.43 -9.13 -11.91
C LYS A 64 12.90 -7.98 -12.77
N LEU A 65 11.59 -7.75 -12.73
CA LEU A 65 10.96 -6.71 -13.52
C LEU A 65 11.29 -5.32 -13.00
N SER A 66 11.24 -5.13 -11.68
CA SER A 66 11.63 -3.89 -11.03
C SER A 66 13.10 -3.53 -11.29
N GLN A 67 14.01 -4.50 -11.21
CA GLN A 67 15.44 -4.29 -11.53
C GLN A 67 15.63 -3.84 -12.99
N LYS A 68 14.87 -4.42 -13.95
CA LYS A 68 14.92 -4.01 -15.35
C LYS A 68 14.45 -2.56 -15.54
N VAL A 69 13.40 -2.14 -14.83
CA VAL A 69 12.91 -0.75 -14.87
C VAL A 69 13.98 0.21 -14.35
N LEU A 70 14.55 -0.08 -13.18
CA LEU A 70 15.62 0.74 -12.61
C LEU A 70 16.84 0.82 -13.52
N GLN A 71 17.26 -0.30 -14.12
CA GLN A 71 18.37 -0.31 -15.05
C GLN A 71 18.07 0.48 -16.33
N LEU A 72 16.84 0.40 -16.86
CA LEU A 72 16.40 1.16 -18.02
C LEU A 72 16.49 2.68 -17.75
N LEU A 73 15.94 3.13 -16.62
CA LEU A 73 15.98 4.54 -16.23
C LEU A 73 17.42 5.03 -16.00
N LYS A 74 18.29 4.22 -15.41
CA LYS A 74 19.73 4.53 -15.30
C LYS A 74 20.40 4.70 -16.65
N ASN A 75 20.14 3.79 -17.60
CA ASN A 75 20.71 3.89 -18.95
C ASN A 75 20.26 5.15 -19.70
N MET A 76 19.14 5.76 -19.29
CA MET A 76 18.63 7.02 -19.82
C MET A 76 19.20 8.24 -19.07
N GLY A 77 19.97 8.07 -18.01
CA GLY A 77 20.48 9.18 -17.19
C GLY A 77 19.40 9.80 -16.29
N GLU A 78 18.37 9.03 -15.94
CA GLU A 78 17.22 9.52 -15.16
C GLU A 78 17.32 9.23 -13.64
N GLU A 79 18.52 8.97 -13.11
CA GLU A 79 18.68 8.59 -11.69
C GLU A 79 18.23 9.66 -10.67
N THR A 80 18.01 10.89 -11.14
CA THR A 80 17.45 11.97 -10.31
C THR A 80 16.05 12.39 -10.72
N SER A 81 15.38 11.59 -11.57
CA SER A 81 14.02 11.87 -12.02
C SER A 81 12.96 11.41 -11.02
N GLU A 82 11.77 11.97 -11.14
CA GLU A 82 10.60 11.52 -10.41
C GLU A 82 10.27 10.04 -10.74
N ASN A 83 10.36 9.67 -12.01
CA ASN A 83 10.12 8.29 -12.45
C ASN A 83 11.06 7.30 -11.77
N PHE A 84 12.32 7.69 -11.57
CA PHE A 84 13.28 6.86 -10.85
C PHE A 84 12.94 6.73 -9.37
N ALA A 85 12.48 7.82 -8.72
CA ALA A 85 12.02 7.77 -7.33
C ALA A 85 10.79 6.85 -7.18
N VAL A 86 9.82 6.90 -8.10
CA VAL A 86 8.65 6.00 -8.12
C VAL A 86 9.07 4.56 -8.34
N ALA A 87 9.99 4.30 -9.29
CA ALA A 87 10.51 2.96 -9.54
C ALA A 87 11.26 2.38 -8.31
N LEU A 88 12.00 3.22 -7.59
CA LEU A 88 12.65 2.84 -6.34
C LEU A 88 11.61 2.49 -5.25
N GLN A 89 10.54 3.28 -5.11
CA GLN A 89 9.48 2.96 -4.14
C GLN A 89 8.79 1.63 -4.46
N ASN A 90 8.46 1.41 -5.73
CA ASN A 90 7.84 0.15 -6.16
C ASN A 90 8.77 -1.04 -5.92
N GLY A 91 10.06 -0.90 -6.27
CA GLY A 91 11.07 -1.91 -6.01
C GLY A 91 11.26 -2.17 -4.52
N ALA A 92 11.29 -1.12 -3.68
CA ALA A 92 11.40 -1.23 -2.24
C ALA A 92 10.23 -2.03 -1.63
N ASN A 93 9.00 -1.76 -2.06
CA ASN A 93 7.82 -2.52 -1.63
C ASN A 93 7.89 -4.00 -2.03
N ILE A 94 8.53 -4.32 -3.16
CA ILE A 94 8.69 -5.71 -3.61
C ILE A 94 9.73 -6.43 -2.73
N VAL A 95 10.91 -5.84 -2.54
CA VAL A 95 11.97 -6.46 -1.75
C VAL A 95 11.64 -6.50 -0.25
N MET A 96 10.80 -5.58 0.23
CA MET A 96 10.24 -5.63 1.59
C MET A 96 9.41 -6.90 1.80
N VAL A 97 8.53 -7.26 0.85
CA VAL A 97 7.75 -8.51 0.90
C VAL A 97 8.67 -9.74 0.80
N ALA A 98 9.81 -9.63 0.13
CA ALA A 98 10.84 -10.67 0.11
C ALA A 98 11.63 -10.80 1.43
N GLY A 99 11.38 -9.92 2.42
CA GLY A 99 12.11 -9.88 3.69
C GLY A 99 13.45 -9.13 3.63
N GLU A 100 13.78 -8.50 2.51
CA GLU A 100 15.02 -7.74 2.32
C GLU A 100 14.90 -6.31 2.87
N HIS A 101 14.61 -6.17 4.16
CA HIS A 101 14.22 -4.90 4.79
C HIS A 101 15.29 -3.81 4.67
N GLU A 102 16.58 -4.16 4.81
CA GLU A 102 17.68 -3.20 4.70
C GLU A 102 17.80 -2.65 3.26
N THR A 103 17.64 -3.52 2.27
CA THR A 103 17.61 -3.13 0.84
C THR A 103 16.43 -2.20 0.56
N ALA A 104 15.25 -2.53 1.08
CA ALA A 104 14.05 -1.69 0.95
C ALA A 104 14.27 -0.30 1.58
N LEU A 105 14.85 -0.24 2.78
CA LEU A 105 15.13 1.03 3.46
C LEU A 105 16.08 1.92 2.66
N GLN A 106 17.15 1.33 2.09
CA GLN A 106 18.09 2.09 1.24
C GLN A 106 17.40 2.63 -0.01
N MET A 107 16.54 1.84 -0.66
CA MET A 107 15.79 2.29 -1.84
C MET A 107 14.81 3.42 -1.48
N PHE A 108 14.08 3.33 -0.38
CA PHE A 108 13.19 4.38 0.09
C PHE A 108 13.94 5.67 0.43
N ARG A 109 15.09 5.59 1.11
CA ARG A 109 15.92 6.76 1.42
C ARG A 109 16.47 7.43 0.17
N THR A 110 16.82 6.65 -0.85
CA THR A 110 17.24 7.20 -2.14
C THR A 110 16.09 7.91 -2.82
N ALA A 111 14.89 7.32 -2.85
CA ALA A 111 13.69 7.95 -3.39
C ALA A 111 13.35 9.25 -2.63
N GLU A 112 13.45 9.24 -1.30
CA GLU A 112 13.26 10.43 -0.45
C GLU A 112 14.19 11.57 -0.83
N SER A 113 15.47 11.26 -0.99
CA SER A 113 16.50 12.24 -1.37
C SER A 113 16.22 12.85 -2.75
N ILE A 114 15.77 12.03 -3.72
CA ILE A 114 15.41 12.50 -5.05
C ILE A 114 14.18 13.41 -4.99
N LEU A 115 13.12 13.00 -4.30
CA LEU A 115 11.90 13.81 -4.15
C LEU A 115 12.20 15.15 -3.46
N ALA A 116 13.00 15.15 -2.41
CA ALA A 116 13.42 16.36 -1.71
C ALA A 116 14.24 17.30 -2.64
N TYR A 117 15.21 16.74 -3.37
CA TYR A 117 16.03 17.49 -4.34
C TYR A 117 15.17 18.11 -5.45
N ARG A 118 14.11 17.42 -5.89
CA ARG A 118 13.18 17.89 -6.91
C ARG A 118 12.14 18.91 -6.40
N GLY A 119 12.16 19.25 -5.11
CA GLY A 119 11.24 20.19 -4.49
C GLY A 119 9.89 19.58 -4.07
N PHE A 120 9.78 18.25 -4.03
CA PHE A 120 8.56 17.53 -3.65
C PHE A 120 8.53 17.15 -2.15
N GLY A 121 9.32 17.82 -1.32
CA GLY A 121 9.42 17.52 0.11
C GLY A 121 8.13 17.70 0.91
N SER A 122 7.19 18.52 0.41
CA SER A 122 5.85 18.73 1.00
C SER A 122 4.73 18.39 0.00
N ASP A 123 4.96 17.42 -0.87
CA ASP A 123 4.04 16.97 -1.89
C ASP A 123 3.43 15.61 -1.49
N TYR A 124 2.29 15.25 -2.07
CA TYR A 124 1.64 13.97 -1.88
C TYR A 124 2.59 12.77 -2.05
N ARG A 125 3.52 12.83 -3.01
CA ARG A 125 4.51 11.77 -3.26
C ARG A 125 5.41 11.51 -2.05
N MET A 126 5.79 12.58 -1.32
CA MET A 126 6.56 12.44 -0.09
C MET A 126 5.69 11.84 1.04
N ALA A 127 4.41 12.22 1.15
CA ALA A 127 3.51 11.62 2.11
C ALA A 127 3.33 10.12 1.86
N ALA A 128 3.12 9.72 0.60
CA ALA A 128 3.02 8.31 0.21
C ALA A 128 4.31 7.53 0.52
N LEU A 129 5.47 8.12 0.24
CA LEU A 129 6.77 7.53 0.60
C LEU A 129 6.93 7.35 2.11
N CYS A 130 6.55 8.35 2.91
CA CYS A 130 6.59 8.26 4.37
C CYS A 130 5.67 7.14 4.90
N ASN A 131 4.51 6.92 4.30
CA ASN A 131 3.64 5.78 4.62
C ASN A 131 4.32 4.43 4.35
N ASN A 132 5.00 4.30 3.20
CA ASN A 132 5.73 3.08 2.87
C ASN A 132 6.91 2.84 3.84
N ILE A 133 7.63 3.89 4.21
CA ILE A 133 8.71 3.83 5.22
C ILE A 133 8.15 3.44 6.59
N SER A 134 6.99 3.96 6.99
CA SER A 134 6.32 3.58 8.23
C SER A 134 5.95 2.09 8.23
N ALA A 135 5.40 1.59 7.12
CA ALA A 135 5.08 0.17 6.98
C ALA A 135 6.35 -0.71 7.07
N LEU A 136 7.45 -0.30 6.44
CA LEU A 136 8.71 -1.02 6.54
C LEU A 136 9.25 -1.07 7.98
N TYR A 137 9.28 0.06 8.69
CA TYR A 137 9.72 0.08 10.07
C TYR A 137 8.82 -0.75 10.98
N ARG A 138 7.52 -0.83 10.70
CA ARG A 138 6.59 -1.72 11.41
C ARG A 138 6.93 -3.19 11.18
N GLU A 139 7.25 -3.60 9.94
CA GLU A 139 7.73 -4.95 9.63
C GLU A 139 9.07 -5.28 10.34
N MET A 140 9.92 -4.28 10.52
CA MET A 140 11.17 -4.38 11.29
C MET A 140 10.95 -4.31 12.81
N GLU A 141 9.71 -4.21 13.27
CA GLU A 141 9.32 -4.02 14.68
C GLU A 141 9.92 -2.76 15.34
N ASN A 142 10.37 -1.80 14.53
CA ASN A 142 10.88 -0.50 14.99
C ASN A 142 9.73 0.52 15.02
N TYR A 143 8.86 0.37 16.01
CA TYR A 143 7.59 1.11 16.07
C TYR A 143 7.77 2.61 16.32
N GLU A 144 8.84 3.04 17.00
CA GLU A 144 9.15 4.44 17.22
C GLU A 144 9.51 5.16 15.91
N GLU A 145 10.31 4.55 15.05
CA GLU A 145 10.62 5.12 13.74
C GLU A 145 9.41 5.03 12.79
N ALA A 146 8.62 3.97 12.91
CA ALA A 146 7.37 3.83 12.17
C ALA A 146 6.38 4.96 12.50
N GLU A 147 6.23 5.31 13.79
CA GLU A 147 5.38 6.41 14.25
C GLU A 147 5.84 7.75 13.68
N LYS A 148 7.16 8.04 13.74
CA LYS A 148 7.73 9.28 13.18
C LYS A 148 7.43 9.41 11.68
N ALA A 149 7.60 8.32 10.93
CA ALA A 149 7.33 8.32 9.49
C ALA A 149 5.83 8.53 9.19
N ALA A 150 4.93 7.88 9.94
CA ALA A 150 3.49 8.05 9.78
C ALA A 150 3.03 9.47 10.13
N LEU A 151 3.54 10.05 11.22
CA LEU A 151 3.26 11.44 11.61
C LEU A 151 3.72 12.42 10.55
N ARG A 152 4.90 12.21 9.96
CA ARG A 152 5.41 13.05 8.85
C ARG A 152 4.51 12.96 7.62
N SER A 153 4.00 11.78 7.29
CA SER A 153 3.01 11.63 6.20
C SER A 153 1.76 12.47 6.47
N LEU A 154 1.22 12.38 7.68
CA LEU A 154 0.03 13.16 8.09
C LEU A 154 0.27 14.65 8.07
N GLU A 155 1.42 15.13 8.56
CA GLU A 155 1.80 16.55 8.53
C GLU A 155 1.77 17.11 7.10
N ILE A 156 2.23 16.33 6.12
CA ILE A 156 2.23 16.73 4.72
C ILE A 156 0.80 16.71 4.15
N ILE A 157 0.06 15.60 4.35
CA ILE A 157 -1.20 15.36 3.62
C ILE A 157 -2.39 16.13 4.19
N VAL A 158 -2.35 16.53 5.47
CA VAL A 158 -3.46 17.25 6.14
C VAL A 158 -3.80 18.58 5.47
N SER A 159 -2.84 19.20 4.80
CA SER A 159 -3.03 20.44 4.05
C SER A 159 -3.62 20.24 2.64
N MET A 160 -3.89 19.00 2.24
CA MET A 160 -4.27 18.61 0.88
C MET A 160 -5.67 17.99 0.85
N PRO A 161 -6.75 18.79 0.86
CA PRO A 161 -8.12 18.29 1.00
C PRO A 161 -8.59 17.35 -0.13
N GLN A 162 -7.91 17.34 -1.27
CA GLN A 162 -8.17 16.41 -2.38
C GLN A 162 -7.70 14.98 -2.10
N TYR A 163 -6.84 14.75 -1.09
CA TYR A 163 -6.25 13.45 -0.74
C TYR A 163 -6.81 12.89 0.58
N LYS A 164 -8.12 13.00 0.79
CA LYS A 164 -8.76 12.54 2.03
C LYS A 164 -8.65 11.04 2.26
N LEU A 165 -8.76 10.23 1.21
CA LEU A 165 -8.66 8.77 1.32
C LEU A 165 -7.23 8.35 1.66
N GLU A 166 -6.24 9.01 1.07
CA GLU A 166 -4.83 8.80 1.38
C GLU A 166 -4.48 9.28 2.79
N MET A 167 -5.13 10.36 3.26
CA MET A 167 -5.03 10.77 4.66
C MET A 167 -5.60 9.70 5.59
N ALA A 168 -6.74 9.10 5.24
CA ALA A 168 -7.30 7.99 6.01
C ALA A 168 -6.34 6.78 6.04
N THR A 169 -5.68 6.46 4.93
CA THR A 169 -4.64 5.42 4.89
C THR A 169 -3.47 5.76 5.83
N SER A 170 -3.02 7.01 5.85
CA SER A 170 -1.96 7.46 6.78
C SER A 170 -2.38 7.34 8.24
N LEU A 171 -3.64 7.65 8.56
CA LEU A 171 -4.23 7.46 9.89
C LEU A 171 -4.29 5.98 10.27
N VAL A 172 -4.65 5.08 9.35
CA VAL A 172 -4.61 3.63 9.63
C VAL A 172 -3.20 3.18 9.99
N ASN A 173 -2.20 3.56 9.18
CA ASN A 173 -0.80 3.22 9.45
C ASN A 173 -0.35 3.73 10.83
N LEU A 174 -0.70 4.98 11.17
CA LEU A 174 -0.38 5.54 12.50
C LEU A 174 -1.08 4.77 13.62
N GLY A 175 -2.37 4.50 13.48
CA GLY A 175 -3.15 3.80 14.51
C GLY A 175 -2.68 2.37 14.76
N GLU A 176 -2.24 1.66 13.71
CA GLU A 176 -1.63 0.33 13.86
C GLU A 176 -0.29 0.41 14.61
N VAL A 177 0.53 1.40 14.31
CA VAL A 177 1.81 1.63 15.03
C VAL A 177 1.56 2.01 16.49
N GLN A 178 0.63 2.94 16.76
CA GLN A 178 0.24 3.33 18.11
C GLN A 178 -0.30 2.12 18.91
N THR A 179 -1.03 1.23 18.28
CA THR A 179 -1.50 -0.03 18.87
C THR A 179 -0.31 -0.89 19.34
N ARG A 180 0.71 -1.04 18.51
CA ARG A 180 1.90 -1.83 18.85
C ARG A 180 2.76 -1.16 19.93
N LEU A 181 2.74 0.18 20.03
CA LEU A 181 3.37 0.96 21.10
C LEU A 181 2.58 0.95 22.43
N GLY A 182 1.39 0.34 22.46
CA GLY A 182 0.52 0.32 23.62
C GLY A 182 -0.21 1.65 23.90
N LYS A 183 -0.20 2.58 22.93
CA LYS A 183 -0.89 3.88 22.99
C LYS A 183 -2.37 3.71 22.60
N TYR A 184 -3.10 2.87 23.33
CA TYR A 184 -4.40 2.37 22.89
C TYR A 184 -5.49 3.43 22.71
N GLU A 185 -5.55 4.43 23.60
CA GLU A 185 -6.56 5.50 23.50
C GLU A 185 -6.27 6.40 22.29
N GLU A 186 -4.99 6.71 22.02
CA GLU A 186 -4.58 7.45 20.83
C GLU A 186 -4.87 6.65 19.55
N ALA A 187 -4.50 5.37 19.52
CA ALA A 187 -4.76 4.48 18.41
C ALA A 187 -6.26 4.38 18.08
N LYS A 188 -7.11 4.30 19.12
CA LYS A 188 -8.56 4.30 18.95
C LYS A 188 -9.05 5.55 18.24
N ALA A 189 -8.68 6.72 18.75
CA ALA A 189 -9.10 7.99 18.16
C ALA A 189 -8.61 8.12 16.70
N THR A 190 -7.37 7.71 16.44
CA THR A 190 -6.75 7.74 15.10
C THR A 190 -7.47 6.81 14.12
N LEU A 191 -7.76 5.56 14.51
CA LEU A 191 -8.44 4.58 13.66
C LEU A 191 -9.93 4.91 13.45
N GLU A 192 -10.61 5.44 14.47
CA GLU A 192 -11.99 5.94 14.34
C GLU A 192 -12.06 7.11 13.36
N ALA A 193 -11.09 8.03 13.38
CA ALA A 193 -11.01 9.10 12.38
C ALA A 193 -10.81 8.56 10.96
N ALA A 194 -9.94 7.56 10.77
CA ALA A 194 -9.73 6.92 9.47
C ALA A 194 -11.01 6.26 8.94
N THR A 195 -11.69 5.47 9.78
CA THR A 195 -12.94 4.78 9.38
C THR A 195 -14.05 5.78 9.06
N ALA A 196 -14.16 6.87 9.81
CA ALA A 196 -15.13 7.93 9.53
C ALA A 196 -14.90 8.61 8.15
N ILE A 197 -13.64 8.83 7.77
CA ILE A 197 -13.31 9.38 6.46
C ILE A 197 -13.72 8.41 5.34
N TYR A 198 -13.37 7.13 5.44
CA TYR A 198 -13.78 6.13 4.44
C TYR A 198 -15.30 6.03 4.32
N GLU A 199 -16.01 6.05 5.43
CA GLU A 199 -17.48 5.99 5.42
C GLU A 199 -18.08 7.22 4.76
N LEU A 200 -17.59 8.42 5.10
CA LEU A 200 -18.09 9.69 4.56
C LEU A 200 -17.81 9.86 3.06
N GLU A 201 -16.59 9.57 2.62
CA GLU A 201 -16.16 9.85 1.24
C GLU A 201 -16.60 8.75 0.26
N THR A 202 -16.77 7.51 0.71
CA THR A 202 -17.03 6.36 -0.18
C THR A 202 -18.30 5.58 0.14
N GLY A 203 -19.02 5.94 1.22
CA GLY A 203 -20.13 5.13 1.72
C GLY A 203 -19.67 3.73 2.16
N GLY A 204 -18.43 3.60 2.60
CA GLY A 204 -17.85 2.33 3.06
C GLY A 204 -17.55 1.34 1.93
N ARG A 205 -17.37 1.81 0.69
CA ARG A 205 -17.05 0.96 -0.49
C ARG A 205 -15.58 0.98 -0.88
N ASP A 206 -14.74 1.67 -0.12
CA ASP A 206 -13.30 1.64 -0.35
C ASP A 206 -12.69 0.34 0.18
N PRO A 207 -11.78 -0.32 -0.56
CA PRO A 207 -11.09 -1.52 -0.10
C PRO A 207 -10.40 -1.36 1.25
N HIS A 208 -9.82 -0.18 1.51
CA HIS A 208 -9.10 0.12 2.74
C HIS A 208 -10.03 0.29 3.95
N TYR A 209 -11.34 0.49 3.75
CA TYR A 209 -12.29 0.56 4.87
C TYR A 209 -12.37 -0.76 5.65
N ALA A 210 -12.34 -1.89 4.96
CA ALA A 210 -12.28 -3.20 5.62
C ALA A 210 -10.98 -3.37 6.43
N ALA A 211 -9.84 -2.91 5.88
CA ALA A 211 -8.55 -2.93 6.58
C ALA A 211 -8.54 -2.01 7.81
N ALA A 212 -9.09 -0.79 7.69
CA ALA A 212 -9.23 0.14 8.83
C ALA A 212 -10.14 -0.43 9.93
N THR A 213 -11.23 -1.11 9.54
CA THR A 213 -12.13 -1.79 10.47
C THR A 213 -11.41 -2.96 11.17
N ALA A 214 -10.63 -3.75 10.43
CA ALA A 214 -9.81 -4.82 11.00
C ALA A 214 -8.74 -4.29 11.97
N ALA A 215 -8.15 -3.13 11.67
CA ALA A 215 -7.18 -2.48 12.55
C ALA A 215 -7.80 -2.10 13.92
N LEU A 216 -9.08 -1.68 13.96
CA LEU A 216 -9.82 -1.49 15.22
C LEU A 216 -10.00 -2.82 15.98
N GLY A 217 -10.28 -3.91 15.28
CA GLY A 217 -10.32 -5.24 15.88
C GLY A 217 -8.98 -5.64 16.51
N ASN A 218 -7.89 -5.43 15.77
CA ASN A 218 -6.53 -5.68 16.27
C ASN A 218 -6.20 -4.78 17.47
N LEU A 219 -6.56 -3.50 17.45
CA LEU A 219 -6.39 -2.60 18.58
C LEU A 219 -7.01 -3.15 19.85
N TYR A 220 -8.28 -3.54 19.82
CA TYR A 220 -8.97 -4.07 21.00
C TYR A 220 -8.43 -5.43 21.43
N TYR A 221 -7.96 -6.26 20.50
CA TYR A 221 -7.26 -7.50 20.82
C TYR A 221 -5.97 -7.23 21.62
N TYR A 222 -5.11 -6.32 21.15
CA TYR A 222 -3.88 -5.93 21.87
C TYR A 222 -4.17 -5.23 23.19
N TRP A 223 -5.28 -4.51 23.27
CA TRP A 223 -5.74 -3.87 24.50
C TRP A 223 -6.39 -4.84 25.50
N GLN A 224 -6.38 -6.14 25.20
CA GLN A 224 -6.98 -7.19 26.02
C GLN A 224 -8.49 -6.98 26.26
N LYS A 225 -9.20 -6.51 25.25
CA LYS A 225 -10.65 -6.28 25.22
C LYS A 225 -11.31 -7.14 24.13
N PRO A 226 -11.36 -8.49 24.29
CA PRO A 226 -11.83 -9.37 23.23
C PRO A 226 -13.31 -9.17 22.89
N ALA A 227 -14.14 -8.78 23.84
CA ALA A 227 -15.57 -8.51 23.61
C ALA A 227 -15.78 -7.33 22.64
N GLU A 228 -14.94 -6.32 22.74
CA GLU A 228 -14.93 -5.15 21.85
C GLU A 228 -14.27 -5.46 20.50
N ALA A 229 -13.30 -6.36 20.44
CA ALA A 229 -12.60 -6.73 19.22
C ALA A 229 -13.48 -7.53 18.23
N ALA A 230 -14.27 -8.48 18.75
CA ALA A 230 -15.06 -9.40 17.94
C ALA A 230 -16.02 -8.72 16.94
N PRO A 231 -16.78 -7.67 17.30
CA PRO A 231 -17.65 -6.95 16.35
C PRO A 231 -16.89 -6.36 15.15
N TYR A 232 -15.68 -5.84 15.35
CA TYR A 232 -14.88 -5.25 14.29
C TYR A 232 -14.37 -6.31 13.30
N PHE A 233 -13.93 -7.48 13.79
CA PHE A 233 -13.53 -8.57 12.90
C PHE A 233 -14.71 -9.10 12.09
N ARG A 234 -15.90 -9.25 12.69
CA ARG A 234 -17.12 -9.61 11.94
C ARG A 234 -17.46 -8.58 10.88
N LYS A 235 -17.45 -7.28 11.22
CA LYS A 235 -17.71 -6.22 10.25
C LYS A 235 -16.69 -6.21 9.12
N ALA A 236 -15.40 -6.40 9.42
CA ALA A 236 -14.36 -6.51 8.38
C ALA A 236 -14.62 -7.69 7.44
N MET A 237 -14.99 -8.87 7.96
CA MET A 237 -15.37 -10.04 7.15
C MET A 237 -16.57 -9.75 6.24
N GLU A 238 -17.62 -9.11 6.75
CA GLU A 238 -18.79 -8.72 5.96
C GLU A 238 -18.43 -7.78 4.80
N LEU A 239 -17.57 -6.79 5.06
CA LEU A 239 -17.07 -5.87 4.05
C LEU A 239 -16.25 -6.58 2.97
N ILE A 240 -15.34 -7.46 3.38
CA ILE A 240 -14.50 -8.21 2.46
C ILE A 240 -15.36 -9.15 1.60
N GLU A 241 -16.27 -9.91 2.21
CA GLU A 241 -17.12 -10.86 1.50
C GLU A 241 -18.04 -10.17 0.48
N ARG A 242 -18.57 -8.99 0.85
CA ARG A 242 -19.42 -8.16 -0.03
C ARG A 242 -18.67 -7.72 -1.29
N ASP A 243 -17.42 -7.26 -1.15
CA ASP A 243 -16.71 -6.55 -2.21
C ASP A 243 -15.74 -7.45 -2.98
N TYR A 244 -15.23 -8.52 -2.34
CA TYR A 244 -14.13 -9.36 -2.89
C TYR A 244 -14.38 -10.86 -2.75
N GLY A 245 -15.49 -11.27 -2.14
CA GLY A 245 -15.70 -12.68 -1.78
C GLY A 245 -14.74 -13.14 -0.67
N ARG A 246 -14.76 -14.46 -0.41
CA ARG A 246 -13.91 -15.08 0.61
C ARG A 246 -12.51 -15.30 0.06
N ASN A 247 -11.62 -14.40 0.38
CA ASN A 247 -10.21 -14.43 0.00
C ASN A 247 -9.31 -14.66 1.24
N ALA A 248 -7.99 -14.63 1.05
CA ALA A 248 -7.03 -14.83 2.13
C ALA A 248 -7.18 -13.81 3.29
N PHE A 249 -7.61 -12.58 3.00
CA PHE A 249 -7.86 -11.58 4.03
C PHE A 249 -9.11 -11.91 4.85
N TYR A 250 -10.18 -12.40 4.22
CA TYR A 250 -11.35 -12.92 4.91
C TYR A 250 -10.97 -14.06 5.87
N GLU A 251 -10.19 -15.04 5.39
CA GLU A 251 -9.73 -16.15 6.21
C GLU A 251 -8.86 -15.71 7.38
N MET A 252 -8.04 -14.68 7.19
CA MET A 252 -7.26 -14.09 8.28
C MET A 252 -8.17 -13.46 9.34
N MET A 253 -9.19 -12.72 8.95
CA MET A 253 -10.16 -12.14 9.88
C MET A 253 -10.97 -13.21 10.61
N GLU A 254 -11.33 -14.30 9.93
CA GLU A 254 -12.00 -15.43 10.56
C GLU A 254 -11.13 -16.09 11.66
N ARG A 255 -9.84 -16.25 11.41
CA ARG A 255 -8.89 -16.75 12.42
C ARG A 255 -8.78 -15.80 13.62
N ASN A 256 -8.69 -14.49 13.34
CA ASN A 256 -8.62 -13.47 14.39
C ASN A 256 -9.90 -13.46 15.25
N LEU A 257 -11.07 -13.56 14.60
CA LEU A 257 -12.35 -13.65 15.30
C LEU A 257 -12.41 -14.88 16.22
N LYS A 258 -12.05 -16.06 15.71
CA LYS A 258 -11.99 -17.29 16.51
C LYS A 258 -11.06 -17.16 17.71
N THR A 259 -9.92 -16.46 17.53
CA THR A 259 -8.97 -16.20 18.61
C THR A 259 -9.59 -15.37 19.72
N VAL A 260 -10.23 -14.24 19.39
CA VAL A 260 -10.85 -13.36 20.40
C VAL A 260 -12.09 -13.98 21.05
N GLU A 261 -12.86 -14.77 20.31
CA GLU A 261 -14.00 -15.52 20.87
C GLU A 261 -13.55 -16.60 21.86
N GLY A 262 -12.38 -17.20 21.63
CA GLY A 262 -11.77 -18.14 22.56
C GLY A 262 -11.23 -17.52 23.85
N MET A 263 -11.16 -16.18 23.91
CA MET A 263 -10.73 -15.42 25.10
C MET A 263 -11.92 -14.94 25.98
N LEU A 264 -13.16 -15.08 25.49
CA LEU A 264 -14.39 -14.70 26.20
C LEU A 264 -14.84 -15.80 27.14
#